data_c198993a6e18278e8ad88b13b72ab1d5
#
_entry.id   c198993a6e18278e8ad88b13b72ab1d5
#
_cell.length_a   1.000
_cell.length_b   1.000
_cell.length_c   1.000
_cell.angle_alpha   90.00
_cell.angle_beta   90.00
_cell.angle_gamma   90.00
#
_symmetry.space_group_name_H-M   'P 1'
#
loop_
_entity.id
_entity.type
_entity.pdbx_description
1 polymer ?
#
loop_
_entity_poly.entity_id
_entity_poly.type
_entity_poly.pdbx_seq_one_letter_code
_entity_poly.pdbx_strand_id
1 'polypeptide(L)'
;MAADEVPADSPEEIKRRAAEHRAREPVFDPILGQPLDEIPGGEPEPPHRLVAIGDSLSHGFQSGAVFNTDISYPAIIAYELGWSGFRYPRYPGVGGLPLNIEYLLRDLEHRYGTSLSFWEVPLALFRARGFMDEVEDYWERGPGQTIPILSARNHALAVYGWDLRDALAKTAKSCRDAIKRPNDDVLDQIVENNGERAALRVYPSRPEWEKETLFQAAAALGEDNGGADCGIETLVVFLGANNALKTVTELKVAWSGDDYRDLAKKNRYTVWQPAHFTAELAEVVSAVKNIKARHVIWCTVPHVTVAPIARGVGTKIELGSRYFPYYTRPWISDDDFDKDQDKHLTAAEARAVDYAIDEYNDAIEDAVRQARTGSAGEPARDWYLLDIAGILDRLAFRRYIEDEDARPPWWTPYPLPARLAALRPVPDSRFTVGDGRGGRKEGGLFSLDGVHPTTIGYGIIAQEMTNIMRMAGVEFRTPLGTARPDPVAVDFDRLIRRDTLVRTPPQLLTKGVEILGWADDTLDWVKKTLSFRA
;
A
#
# COMPACT_ATOMS: atom_id res chain seq x y z
N MET A 1 -30.61 12.75 1.82
CA MET A 1 -29.58 13.00 2.83
C MET A 1 -28.87 14.28 2.40
N ALA A 2 -28.57 15.17 3.34
CA ALA A 2 -27.82 16.38 3.00
C ALA A 2 -26.44 15.97 2.47
N ALA A 3 -25.87 16.74 1.54
CA ALA A 3 -24.63 16.45 0.86
C ALA A 3 -23.42 16.23 1.80
N ASP A 4 -23.52 16.68 3.04
CA ASP A 4 -22.43 16.75 4.03
C ASP A 4 -22.62 15.87 5.27
N GLU A 5 -23.64 15.00 5.28
CA GLU A 5 -23.90 14.12 6.42
C GLU A 5 -22.87 12.98 6.50
N VAL A 6 -22.43 12.69 7.73
CA VAL A 6 -21.70 11.48 8.12
C VAL A 6 -22.58 10.62 9.02
N PRO A 7 -22.34 9.31 9.17
CA PRO A 7 -23.11 8.45 10.06
C PRO A 7 -23.17 8.98 11.51
N ALA A 8 -24.30 8.80 12.17
CA ALA A 8 -24.53 9.31 13.54
C ALA A 8 -23.58 8.72 14.58
N ASP A 9 -23.06 7.53 14.35
CA ASP A 9 -22.08 6.82 15.18
C ASP A 9 -20.62 7.19 14.86
N SER A 10 -20.39 8.14 13.93
CA SER A 10 -19.04 8.65 13.65
C SER A 10 -18.45 9.36 14.88
N PRO A 11 -17.12 9.32 15.09
CA PRO A 11 -16.43 10.10 16.11
C PRO A 11 -16.73 11.61 16.04
N GLU A 12 -16.66 12.30 17.16
CA GLU A 12 -16.98 13.74 17.23
C GLU A 12 -16.06 14.61 16.38
N GLU A 13 -14.79 14.23 16.22
CA GLU A 13 -13.84 14.89 15.33
C GLU A 13 -14.33 14.87 13.89
N ILE A 14 -14.84 13.72 13.45
CA ILE A 14 -15.37 13.52 12.10
C ILE A 14 -16.65 14.33 11.88
N LYS A 15 -17.56 14.35 12.86
CA LYS A 15 -18.80 15.17 12.80
C LYS A 15 -18.48 16.65 12.73
N ARG A 16 -17.49 17.12 13.51
CA ARG A 16 -17.02 18.50 13.48
C ARG A 16 -16.45 18.85 12.12
N ARG A 17 -15.55 18.02 11.56
CA ARG A 17 -14.95 18.23 10.24
C ARG A 17 -16.01 18.27 9.13
N ALA A 18 -17.02 17.40 9.23
CA ALA A 18 -18.17 17.40 8.32
C ALA A 18 -18.99 18.69 8.42
N ALA A 19 -19.28 19.16 9.62
CA ALA A 19 -20.02 20.40 9.84
C ALA A 19 -19.28 21.65 9.35
N GLU A 20 -17.94 21.61 9.35
CA GLU A 20 -17.08 22.67 8.83
C GLU A 20 -16.86 22.55 7.30
N HIS A 21 -17.39 21.53 6.63
CA HIS A 21 -17.14 21.20 5.22
C HIS A 21 -15.64 21.15 4.85
N ARG A 22 -14.81 20.73 5.79
CA ARG A 22 -13.35 20.84 5.72
C ARG A 22 -12.70 19.56 5.24
N ALA A 23 -12.58 19.39 3.93
CA ALA A 23 -11.63 18.44 3.35
C ALA A 23 -10.19 18.95 3.49
N ARG A 24 -9.24 18.05 3.68
CA ARG A 24 -7.82 18.41 3.69
C ARG A 24 -7.38 18.87 2.29
N GLU A 25 -6.60 19.94 2.24
CA GLU A 25 -5.88 20.33 1.03
C GLU A 25 -4.51 19.62 0.97
N PRO A 26 -4.08 19.16 -0.21
CA PRO A 26 -2.79 18.53 -0.36
C PRO A 26 -1.61 19.47 -0.06
N VAL A 27 -0.56 18.91 0.51
CA VAL A 27 0.68 19.62 0.80
C VAL A 27 1.75 19.19 -0.19
N PHE A 28 2.10 20.08 -1.13
CA PHE A 28 3.09 19.78 -2.17
C PHE A 28 4.52 20.20 -1.81
N ASP A 29 4.70 20.93 -0.71
CA ASP A 29 6.01 21.32 -0.21
C ASP A 29 6.53 20.32 0.82
N PRO A 30 7.53 19.47 0.47
CA PRO A 30 8.04 18.44 1.38
C PRO A 30 8.69 19.00 2.64
N ILE A 31 9.14 20.27 2.62
CA ILE A 31 9.79 20.92 3.75
C ILE A 31 8.82 21.75 4.60
N LEU A 32 7.54 21.81 4.25
CA LEU A 32 6.48 22.49 5.00
C LEU A 32 6.79 23.98 5.26
N GLY A 33 7.43 24.66 4.29
CA GLY A 33 7.83 26.07 4.39
C GLY A 33 9.03 26.33 5.30
N GLN A 34 9.70 25.30 5.81
CA GLN A 34 10.91 25.44 6.62
C GLN A 34 12.16 25.44 5.71
N PRO A 35 13.22 26.19 6.05
CA PRO A 35 14.44 26.14 5.26
C PRO A 35 15.10 24.77 5.34
N LEU A 36 15.83 24.42 4.27
CA LEU A 36 16.75 23.28 4.30
C LEU A 36 17.99 23.72 5.07
N ASP A 37 18.45 22.88 6.01
CA ASP A 37 19.76 23.06 6.59
C ASP A 37 20.84 22.86 5.52
N GLU A 38 21.93 23.62 5.59
CA GLU A 38 23.10 23.35 4.75
C GLU A 38 23.64 21.97 5.09
N ILE A 39 23.69 21.08 4.08
CA ILE A 39 24.29 19.76 4.27
C ILE A 39 25.79 19.97 4.43
N PRO A 40 26.39 19.62 5.58
CA PRO A 40 27.83 19.75 5.76
C PRO A 40 28.56 18.94 4.67
N GLY A 41 29.33 19.62 3.85
CA GLY A 41 30.11 18.94 2.82
C GLY A 41 31.22 18.09 3.42
N GLY A 42 31.39 16.85 2.90
CA GLY A 42 32.52 15.98 3.28
C GLY A 42 32.23 14.95 4.37
N GLU A 43 30.98 14.82 4.82
CA GLU A 43 30.60 13.72 5.70
C GLU A 43 30.63 12.37 4.95
N PRO A 44 31.09 11.29 5.62
CA PRO A 44 31.08 9.95 5.04
C PRO A 44 29.64 9.52 4.67
N GLU A 45 29.52 8.82 3.55
CA GLU A 45 28.25 8.23 3.14
C GLU A 45 27.85 7.12 4.12
N PRO A 46 26.61 7.12 4.67
CA PRO A 46 26.15 6.06 5.55
C PRO A 46 26.12 4.70 4.88
N PRO A 47 26.41 3.59 5.57
CA PRO A 47 26.46 2.25 4.97
C PRO A 47 25.10 1.77 4.46
N HIS A 48 24.00 2.28 5.01
CA HIS A 48 22.64 1.96 4.59
C HIS A 48 22.00 3.16 3.88
N ARG A 49 22.11 3.17 2.55
CA ARG A 49 21.61 4.28 1.70
C ARG A 49 20.10 4.50 1.80
N LEU A 50 19.34 3.43 2.07
CA LEU A 50 17.89 3.46 2.15
C LEU A 50 17.40 2.38 3.12
N VAL A 51 16.51 2.76 4.05
CA VAL A 51 15.70 1.84 4.86
C VAL A 51 14.24 2.28 4.75
N ALA A 52 13.32 1.35 4.55
CA ALA A 52 11.89 1.63 4.49
C ALA A 52 11.15 0.83 5.56
N ILE A 53 10.42 1.54 6.42
CA ILE A 53 9.46 0.95 7.37
C ILE A 53 8.07 1.17 6.79
N GLY A 54 7.26 0.10 6.69
CA GLY A 54 5.95 0.25 6.08
C GLY A 54 5.06 -0.99 6.14
N ASP A 55 4.00 -0.90 5.37
CA ASP A 55 3.01 -1.94 5.18
C ASP A 55 3.11 -2.59 3.78
N SER A 56 1.97 -3.00 3.22
CA SER A 56 1.89 -3.64 1.90
C SER A 56 2.46 -2.79 0.76
N LEU A 57 2.32 -1.46 0.84
CA LEU A 57 2.84 -0.54 -0.18
C LEU A 57 4.37 -0.56 -0.22
N SER A 58 5.02 -0.61 0.94
CA SER A 58 6.48 -0.72 1.04
C SER A 58 6.98 -2.15 0.80
N HIS A 59 6.15 -3.15 1.09
CA HIS A 59 6.46 -4.55 0.86
C HIS A 59 6.45 -4.94 -0.62
N GLY A 60 5.74 -4.18 -1.47
CA GLY A 60 5.58 -4.45 -2.89
C GLY A 60 4.46 -5.46 -3.20
N PHE A 61 3.36 -5.39 -2.43
CA PHE A 61 2.18 -6.23 -2.65
C PHE A 61 1.49 -5.84 -3.96
N GLN A 62 1.14 -6.83 -4.79
CA GLN A 62 0.45 -6.63 -6.07
C GLN A 62 -0.45 -7.83 -6.36
N SER A 63 -1.64 -7.58 -6.89
CA SER A 63 -2.57 -8.62 -7.35
C SER A 63 -2.81 -9.72 -6.31
N GLY A 64 -2.96 -9.33 -5.04
CA GLY A 64 -3.24 -10.26 -3.95
C GLY A 64 -2.02 -10.97 -3.36
N ALA A 65 -0.79 -10.62 -3.75
CA ALA A 65 0.42 -11.29 -3.22
C ALA A 65 1.66 -10.38 -3.16
N VAL A 66 2.59 -10.75 -2.28
CA VAL A 66 3.99 -10.31 -2.36
C VAL A 66 4.78 -11.33 -3.16
N PHE A 67 5.37 -10.92 -4.29
CA PHE A 67 6.16 -11.80 -5.16
C PHE A 67 7.31 -11.06 -5.86
N ASN A 68 7.08 -9.91 -6.44
CA ASN A 68 8.06 -9.09 -7.16
C ASN A 68 8.68 -8.02 -6.25
N THR A 69 9.17 -8.39 -5.07
CA THR A 69 9.72 -7.44 -4.08
C THR A 69 10.95 -6.68 -4.55
N ASP A 70 11.61 -7.15 -5.62
CA ASP A 70 12.71 -6.45 -6.31
C ASP A 70 12.25 -5.26 -7.19
N ILE A 71 10.95 -5.04 -7.32
CA ILE A 71 10.33 -3.89 -7.97
C ILE A 71 9.28 -3.20 -7.07
N SER A 72 9.34 -3.43 -5.75
CA SER A 72 8.71 -2.53 -4.77
C SER A 72 9.34 -1.13 -4.86
N TYR A 73 8.64 -0.07 -4.44
CA TYR A 73 9.21 1.28 -4.55
C TYR A 73 10.57 1.43 -3.85
N PRO A 74 10.84 0.81 -2.67
CA PRO A 74 12.18 0.90 -2.07
C PRO A 74 13.26 0.22 -2.91
N ALA A 75 12.94 -0.92 -3.54
CA ALA A 75 13.86 -1.61 -4.44
C ALA A 75 14.10 -0.84 -5.75
N ILE A 76 13.08 -0.14 -6.26
CA ILE A 76 13.23 0.78 -7.41
C ILE A 76 14.18 1.91 -7.04
N ILE A 77 13.99 2.58 -5.90
CA ILE A 77 14.87 3.66 -5.43
C ILE A 77 16.31 3.16 -5.25
N ALA A 78 16.50 1.98 -4.64
CA ALA A 78 17.81 1.39 -4.46
C ALA A 78 18.51 1.13 -5.81
N TYR A 79 17.77 0.70 -6.83
CA TYR A 79 18.28 0.56 -8.19
C TYR A 79 18.70 1.93 -8.78
N GLU A 80 17.89 2.97 -8.59
CA GLU A 80 18.20 4.32 -9.06
C GLU A 80 19.39 4.95 -8.32
N LEU A 81 19.60 4.62 -7.04
CA LEU A 81 20.79 4.96 -6.26
C LEU A 81 22.08 4.28 -6.77
N GLY A 82 21.95 3.26 -7.64
CA GLY A 82 23.07 2.39 -8.01
C GLY A 82 23.57 1.51 -6.87
N TRP A 83 22.75 1.31 -5.84
CA TRP A 83 23.14 0.61 -4.62
C TRP A 83 22.74 -0.87 -4.64
N SER A 84 23.70 -1.76 -4.92
CA SER A 84 23.48 -3.21 -4.96
C SER A 84 23.36 -3.86 -3.59
N GLY A 85 23.68 -3.13 -2.51
CA GLY A 85 23.63 -3.62 -1.12
C GLY A 85 22.23 -3.65 -0.52
N PHE A 86 21.18 -3.22 -1.23
CA PHE A 86 19.82 -3.20 -0.73
C PHE A 86 19.30 -4.61 -0.48
N ARG A 87 18.84 -4.88 0.75
CA ARG A 87 18.31 -6.18 1.18
C ARG A 87 16.81 -6.10 1.37
N TYR A 88 16.09 -7.04 0.78
CA TYR A 88 14.64 -7.15 0.83
C TYR A 88 14.20 -8.62 0.92
N PRO A 89 13.01 -8.91 1.52
CA PRO A 89 12.52 -10.27 1.63
C PRO A 89 12.15 -10.83 0.24
N ARG A 90 12.27 -12.15 0.07
CA ARG A 90 11.91 -12.86 -1.16
C ARG A 90 10.85 -13.90 -0.89
N TYR A 91 9.91 -14.03 -1.81
CA TYR A 91 8.79 -14.95 -1.75
C TYR A 91 8.80 -15.89 -2.96
N PRO A 92 9.67 -16.91 -2.93
CA PRO A 92 9.71 -17.92 -3.99
C PRO A 92 8.45 -18.78 -3.93
N GLY A 93 8.13 -19.44 -5.05
CA GLY A 93 6.99 -20.34 -5.14
C GLY A 93 5.99 -19.93 -6.20
N VAL A 94 4.80 -20.47 -6.13
CA VAL A 94 3.76 -20.28 -7.14
C VAL A 94 3.09 -18.91 -6.95
N GLY A 95 3.67 -17.87 -7.55
CA GLY A 95 3.09 -16.51 -7.54
C GLY A 95 3.24 -15.71 -6.25
N GLY A 96 3.96 -16.21 -5.23
CA GLY A 96 4.17 -15.48 -3.97
C GLY A 96 3.18 -15.86 -2.86
N LEU A 97 2.85 -14.90 -1.97
CA LEU A 97 2.05 -15.11 -0.75
C LEU A 97 1.10 -13.92 -0.54
N PRO A 98 -0.19 -14.08 -0.22
CA PRO A 98 -0.92 -15.34 -0.01
C PRO A 98 -1.45 -15.98 -1.30
N LEU A 99 -1.99 -15.21 -2.26
CA LEU A 99 -2.58 -15.70 -3.50
C LEU A 99 -2.43 -14.68 -4.62
N ASN A 100 -1.70 -15.01 -5.66
CA ASN A 100 -1.52 -14.15 -6.82
C ASN A 100 -2.67 -14.31 -7.83
N ILE A 101 -3.57 -13.33 -7.85
CA ILE A 101 -4.74 -13.32 -8.74
C ILE A 101 -4.32 -13.29 -10.21
N GLU A 102 -3.26 -12.57 -10.55
CA GLU A 102 -2.76 -12.51 -11.92
C GLU A 102 -2.31 -13.90 -12.40
N TYR A 103 -1.56 -14.64 -11.57
CA TYR A 103 -1.10 -15.99 -11.91
C TYR A 103 -2.27 -16.97 -12.02
N LEU A 104 -3.25 -16.87 -11.14
CA LEU A 104 -4.49 -17.66 -11.21
C LEU A 104 -5.23 -17.39 -12.54
N LEU A 105 -5.46 -16.12 -12.88
CA LEU A 105 -6.15 -15.78 -14.12
C LEU A 105 -5.37 -16.21 -15.37
N ARG A 106 -4.05 -16.13 -15.36
CA ARG A 106 -3.20 -16.60 -16.45
C ARG A 106 -3.23 -18.13 -16.60
N ASP A 107 -3.27 -18.88 -15.49
CA ASP A 107 -3.44 -20.36 -15.55
C ASP A 107 -4.81 -20.72 -16.15
N LEU A 108 -5.87 -20.03 -15.76
CA LEU A 108 -7.20 -20.22 -16.35
C LEU A 108 -7.22 -19.85 -17.83
N GLU A 109 -6.62 -18.71 -18.20
CA GLU A 109 -6.55 -18.25 -19.58
C GLU A 109 -5.73 -19.21 -20.47
N HIS A 110 -4.65 -19.77 -19.95
CA HIS A 110 -3.87 -20.78 -20.66
C HIS A 110 -4.67 -22.04 -20.97
N ARG A 111 -5.60 -22.43 -20.11
CA ARG A 111 -6.41 -23.66 -20.25
C ARG A 111 -7.69 -23.47 -21.05
N TYR A 112 -8.35 -22.35 -20.87
CA TYR A 112 -9.71 -22.10 -21.37
C TYR A 112 -9.76 -20.97 -22.41
N GLY A 113 -8.63 -20.28 -22.66
CA GLY A 113 -8.59 -19.13 -23.56
C GLY A 113 -9.05 -17.83 -22.88
N THR A 114 -9.26 -16.80 -23.69
CA THR A 114 -9.57 -15.43 -23.24
C THR A 114 -11.06 -15.21 -22.88
N SER A 115 -11.89 -16.24 -22.97
CA SER A 115 -13.31 -16.20 -22.58
C SER A 115 -13.76 -17.58 -22.12
N LEU A 116 -14.57 -17.61 -21.05
CA LEU A 116 -15.19 -18.84 -20.58
C LEU A 116 -16.60 -18.96 -21.14
N SER A 117 -16.91 -20.16 -21.67
CA SER A 117 -18.28 -20.54 -21.99
C SER A 117 -19.01 -20.98 -20.72
N PHE A 118 -20.31 -20.82 -20.68
CA PHE A 118 -21.13 -21.17 -19.50
C PHE A 118 -20.85 -22.58 -18.93
N TRP A 119 -20.63 -23.57 -19.79
CA TRP A 119 -20.31 -24.95 -19.36
C TRP A 119 -18.87 -25.14 -18.88
N GLU A 120 -17.96 -24.22 -19.16
CA GLU A 120 -16.56 -24.25 -18.71
C GLU A 120 -16.42 -23.65 -17.31
N VAL A 121 -17.34 -22.80 -16.87
CA VAL A 121 -17.30 -22.15 -15.55
C VAL A 121 -17.07 -23.14 -14.41
N PRO A 122 -17.82 -24.25 -14.27
CA PRO A 122 -17.60 -25.20 -13.18
C PRO A 122 -16.19 -25.83 -13.20
N LEU A 123 -15.63 -26.07 -14.40
CA LEU A 123 -14.28 -26.63 -14.57
C LEU A 123 -13.21 -25.61 -14.23
N ALA A 124 -13.41 -24.34 -14.63
CA ALA A 124 -12.52 -23.23 -14.28
C ALA A 124 -12.48 -22.99 -12.76
N LEU A 125 -13.63 -23.10 -12.10
CA LEU A 125 -13.73 -22.99 -10.64
C LEU A 125 -13.01 -24.14 -9.92
N PHE A 126 -13.17 -25.36 -10.40
CA PHE A 126 -12.43 -26.52 -9.87
C PHE A 126 -10.92 -26.35 -10.06
N ARG A 127 -10.48 -25.81 -11.21
CA ARG A 127 -9.06 -25.52 -11.46
C ARG A 127 -8.55 -24.37 -10.58
N ALA A 128 -9.33 -23.30 -10.42
CA ALA A 128 -8.98 -22.19 -9.54
C ALA A 128 -8.72 -22.68 -8.11
N ARG A 129 -9.60 -23.58 -7.62
CA ARG A 129 -9.44 -24.25 -6.34
C ARG A 129 -8.15 -25.05 -6.26
N GLY A 130 -7.85 -25.88 -7.27
CA GLY A 130 -6.61 -26.65 -7.31
C GLY A 130 -5.36 -25.79 -7.35
N PHE A 131 -5.41 -24.58 -7.99
CA PHE A 131 -4.32 -23.63 -7.97
C PHE A 131 -4.10 -23.03 -6.56
N MET A 132 -5.18 -22.71 -5.86
CA MET A 132 -5.11 -22.21 -4.47
C MET A 132 -4.50 -23.25 -3.53
N ASP A 133 -4.92 -24.51 -3.68
CA ASP A 133 -4.40 -25.68 -2.96
C ASP A 133 -2.88 -25.87 -3.21
N GLU A 134 -2.42 -25.75 -4.46
CA GLU A 134 -0.99 -25.78 -4.81
C GLU A 134 -0.18 -24.66 -4.08
N VAL A 135 -0.76 -23.46 -3.95
CA VAL A 135 -0.13 -22.34 -3.24
C VAL A 135 -0.11 -22.58 -1.74
N GLU A 136 -1.22 -23.05 -1.17
CA GLU A 136 -1.33 -23.40 0.25
C GLU A 136 -0.32 -24.50 0.62
N ASP A 137 -0.31 -25.62 -0.12
CA ASP A 137 0.64 -26.72 0.09
C ASP A 137 2.10 -26.26 0.04
N TYR A 138 2.44 -25.38 -0.91
CA TYR A 138 3.78 -24.84 -0.99
C TYR A 138 4.19 -24.08 0.28
N TRP A 139 3.29 -23.23 0.82
CA TRP A 139 3.60 -22.36 1.94
C TRP A 139 3.42 -23.03 3.31
N GLU A 140 2.55 -24.01 3.42
CA GLU A 140 2.20 -24.63 4.69
C GLU A 140 2.88 -25.98 4.95
N ARG A 141 3.14 -26.73 3.88
CA ARG A 141 3.69 -28.09 3.96
C ARG A 141 4.95 -28.28 3.12
N GLY A 142 5.18 -27.40 2.17
CA GLY A 142 6.28 -27.46 1.21
C GLY A 142 7.48 -26.57 1.55
N PRO A 143 8.31 -26.26 0.55
CA PRO A 143 9.53 -25.47 0.73
C PRO A 143 9.30 -24.06 1.29
N GLY A 144 8.10 -23.46 1.06
CA GLY A 144 7.71 -22.15 1.56
C GLY A 144 7.63 -22.07 3.09
N GLN A 145 7.39 -23.21 3.78
CA GLN A 145 7.39 -23.29 5.24
C GLN A 145 8.75 -22.96 5.86
N THR A 146 9.82 -23.18 5.11
CA THR A 146 11.19 -22.94 5.62
C THR A 146 11.47 -21.45 5.73
N ILE A 147 11.73 -20.98 6.94
CA ILE A 147 12.10 -19.60 7.21
C ILE A 147 13.58 -19.41 6.81
N PRO A 148 13.90 -18.43 5.94
CA PRO A 148 15.29 -18.20 5.54
C PRO A 148 16.14 -17.71 6.71
N ILE A 149 17.35 -18.22 6.83
CA ILE A 149 18.34 -17.71 7.78
C ILE A 149 19.05 -16.55 7.11
N LEU A 150 18.75 -15.33 7.56
CA LEU A 150 19.37 -14.11 7.05
C LEU A 150 20.66 -13.81 7.85
N SER A 151 21.72 -13.43 7.14
CA SER A 151 22.99 -13.02 7.75
C SER A 151 22.96 -11.58 8.28
N ALA A 152 22.01 -10.76 7.81
CA ALA A 152 21.84 -9.36 8.18
C ALA A 152 20.36 -8.97 8.14
N ARG A 153 20.00 -7.84 8.78
CA ARG A 153 18.67 -7.27 8.71
C ARG A 153 18.35 -6.79 7.29
N ASN A 154 17.09 -6.94 6.87
CA ASN A 154 16.62 -6.34 5.64
C ASN A 154 16.58 -4.80 5.76
N HIS A 155 16.65 -4.11 4.63
CA HIS A 155 16.40 -2.67 4.53
C HIS A 155 14.92 -2.37 4.25
N ALA A 156 14.23 -3.28 3.55
CA ALA A 156 12.78 -3.24 3.43
C ALA A 156 12.16 -3.91 4.67
N LEU A 157 11.85 -3.11 5.68
CA LEU A 157 11.22 -3.50 6.94
C LEU A 157 9.72 -3.23 6.85
N ALA A 158 9.03 -4.00 6.02
CA ALA A 158 7.62 -3.77 5.72
C ALA A 158 6.87 -5.11 5.65
N VAL A 159 5.67 -5.14 6.24
CA VAL A 159 4.81 -6.33 6.24
C VAL A 159 3.40 -5.92 5.82
N TYR A 160 2.87 -6.57 4.79
CA TYR A 160 1.52 -6.31 4.33
C TYR A 160 0.48 -6.57 5.43
N GLY A 161 -0.58 -5.77 5.42
CA GLY A 161 -1.68 -5.87 6.37
C GLY A 161 -1.39 -5.30 7.76
N TRP A 162 -0.16 -4.85 8.04
CA TRP A 162 0.19 -4.29 9.34
C TRP A 162 -0.26 -2.84 9.45
N ASP A 163 -0.97 -2.55 10.54
CA ASP A 163 -1.28 -1.19 10.99
C ASP A 163 -0.19 -0.65 11.93
N LEU A 164 -0.37 0.56 12.48
CA LEU A 164 0.61 1.19 13.38
C LEU A 164 0.91 0.31 14.60
N ARG A 165 -0.12 -0.35 15.18
CA ARG A 165 0.04 -1.19 16.37
C ARG A 165 0.81 -2.46 16.06
N ASP A 166 0.57 -3.09 14.91
CA ASP A 166 1.34 -4.26 14.48
C ASP A 166 2.82 -3.92 14.34
N ALA A 167 3.15 -2.81 13.67
CA ALA A 167 4.51 -2.37 13.45
C ALA A 167 5.27 -2.07 14.76
N LEU A 168 4.55 -1.53 15.77
CA LEU A 168 5.10 -1.23 17.10
C LEU A 168 5.29 -2.47 17.99
N ALA A 169 4.45 -3.51 17.80
CA ALA A 169 4.34 -4.60 18.80
C ALA A 169 4.73 -5.99 18.29
N LYS A 170 4.50 -6.29 17.01
CA LYS A 170 4.80 -7.62 16.46
C LYS A 170 6.31 -7.80 16.25
N THR A 171 6.78 -9.01 16.53
CA THR A 171 8.18 -9.43 16.43
C THR A 171 8.26 -10.77 15.68
N ALA A 172 9.45 -11.17 15.25
CA ALA A 172 9.64 -12.51 14.66
C ALA A 172 9.16 -13.61 15.61
N LYS A 173 9.43 -13.46 16.93
CA LYS A 173 8.96 -14.42 17.94
C LYS A 173 7.44 -14.50 17.99
N SER A 174 6.76 -13.36 18.12
CA SER A 174 5.29 -13.34 18.19
C SER A 174 4.64 -13.91 16.92
N CYS A 175 5.20 -13.61 15.74
CA CYS A 175 4.72 -14.18 14.47
C CYS A 175 4.92 -15.70 14.42
N ARG A 176 6.07 -16.20 14.87
CA ARG A 176 6.32 -17.66 14.92
C ARG A 176 5.36 -18.36 15.87
N ASP A 177 5.14 -17.77 17.05
CA ASP A 177 4.25 -18.33 18.08
C ASP A 177 2.77 -18.33 17.64
N ALA A 178 2.39 -17.42 16.73
CA ALA A 178 1.04 -17.32 16.20
C ALA A 178 0.75 -18.35 15.09
N ILE A 179 1.76 -18.86 14.38
CA ILE A 179 1.57 -19.86 13.31
C ILE A 179 1.12 -21.18 13.92
N LYS A 180 -0.11 -21.57 13.62
CA LYS A 180 -0.69 -22.85 14.01
C LYS A 180 -0.26 -23.95 13.04
N ARG A 181 -0.48 -25.21 13.45
CA ARG A 181 -0.37 -26.34 12.53
C ARG A 181 -1.45 -26.19 11.45
N PRO A 182 -1.10 -26.43 10.18
CA PRO A 182 -2.07 -26.38 9.09
C PRO A 182 -3.26 -27.28 9.39
N ASN A 183 -4.45 -26.77 9.17
CA ASN A 183 -5.69 -27.54 9.25
C ASN A 183 -6.08 -27.94 7.81
N ASP A 184 -6.31 -29.23 7.55
CA ASP A 184 -6.80 -29.73 6.26
C ASP A 184 -8.30 -29.37 6.09
N ASP A 185 -8.63 -28.08 6.10
CA ASP A 185 -9.99 -27.65 5.88
C ASP A 185 -10.25 -27.48 4.38
N VAL A 186 -11.10 -28.36 3.85
CA VAL A 186 -11.49 -28.38 2.42
C VAL A 186 -12.15 -27.08 1.97
N LEU A 187 -12.54 -26.21 2.90
CA LEU A 187 -13.26 -24.96 2.62
C LEU A 187 -12.35 -23.71 2.69
N ASP A 188 -11.21 -23.77 3.36
CA ASP A 188 -10.32 -22.63 3.55
C ASP A 188 -8.99 -22.86 2.82
N GLN A 189 -8.90 -22.39 1.57
CA GLN A 189 -7.77 -22.64 0.65
C GLN A 189 -6.87 -21.41 0.46
N ILE A 190 -6.89 -20.47 1.39
CA ILE A 190 -5.91 -19.39 1.44
C ILE A 190 -4.93 -19.68 2.56
N VAL A 191 -3.65 -19.55 2.27
CA VAL A 191 -2.54 -19.84 3.20
C VAL A 191 -2.82 -19.26 4.59
N GLU A 192 -2.91 -20.14 5.59
CA GLU A 192 -3.16 -19.76 6.97
C GLU A 192 -1.97 -18.97 7.56
N ASN A 193 -2.28 -18.01 8.41
CA ASN A 193 -1.27 -17.13 9.03
C ASN A 193 -0.29 -16.52 8.00
N ASN A 194 -0.81 -16.17 6.82
CA ASN A 194 0.01 -15.69 5.71
C ASN A 194 0.77 -14.40 6.06
N GLY A 195 0.19 -13.48 6.83
CA GLY A 195 0.85 -12.28 7.32
C GLY A 195 2.04 -12.57 8.22
N GLU A 196 1.92 -13.52 9.15
CA GLU A 196 2.98 -13.98 10.04
C GLU A 196 4.09 -14.70 9.26
N ARG A 197 3.71 -15.55 8.29
CA ARG A 197 4.67 -16.22 7.39
C ARG A 197 5.45 -15.20 6.56
N ALA A 198 4.78 -14.15 6.09
CA ALA A 198 5.43 -13.04 5.39
C ALA A 198 6.39 -12.29 6.31
N ALA A 199 5.98 -11.93 7.52
CA ALA A 199 6.80 -11.24 8.50
C ALA A 199 8.08 -12.00 8.84
N LEU A 200 8.02 -13.33 8.94
CA LEU A 200 9.20 -14.18 9.19
C LEU A 200 10.23 -14.18 8.05
N ARG A 201 9.92 -13.61 6.89
CA ARG A 201 10.89 -13.39 5.81
C ARG A 201 11.44 -11.96 5.83
N VAL A 202 10.74 -11.04 6.46
CA VAL A 202 11.21 -9.66 6.70
C VAL A 202 12.21 -9.65 7.85
N TYR A 203 11.90 -10.34 8.95
CA TYR A 203 12.79 -10.45 10.10
C TYR A 203 13.90 -11.48 9.88
N PRO A 204 15.12 -11.20 10.33
CA PRO A 204 16.18 -12.21 10.33
C PRO A 204 15.88 -13.31 11.35
N SER A 205 16.03 -14.57 10.91
CA SER A 205 15.84 -15.76 11.78
C SER A 205 17.03 -16.00 12.70
N ARG A 206 17.36 -15.02 13.56
CA ARG A 206 18.41 -15.15 14.55
C ARG A 206 17.83 -15.01 15.95
N PRO A 207 18.20 -15.89 16.91
CA PRO A 207 17.68 -15.83 18.28
C PRO A 207 17.88 -14.47 18.95
N GLU A 208 19.01 -13.82 18.70
CA GLU A 208 19.35 -12.51 19.26
C GLU A 208 18.46 -11.38 18.75
N TRP A 209 17.79 -11.55 17.60
CA TRP A 209 16.94 -10.52 16.97
C TRP A 209 15.45 -10.88 16.96
N GLU A 210 15.06 -12.04 17.46
CA GLU A 210 13.69 -12.55 17.36
C GLU A 210 12.64 -11.70 18.10
N LYS A 211 13.06 -10.83 19.02
CA LYS A 211 12.21 -9.93 19.80
C LYS A 211 12.20 -8.49 19.27
N GLU A 212 12.94 -8.21 18.22
CA GLU A 212 12.95 -6.86 17.62
C GLU A 212 11.62 -6.59 16.90
N THR A 213 11.12 -5.38 17.06
CA THR A 213 10.07 -4.81 16.19
C THR A 213 10.70 -4.24 14.91
N LEU A 214 9.88 -3.79 13.93
CA LEU A 214 10.40 -3.13 12.72
C LEU A 214 11.26 -1.90 13.08
N PHE A 215 10.81 -1.10 14.05
CA PHE A 215 11.53 0.10 14.50
C PHE A 215 12.84 -0.24 15.20
N GLN A 216 12.87 -1.29 16.00
CA GLN A 216 14.12 -1.74 16.66
C GLN A 216 15.12 -2.31 15.67
N ALA A 217 14.65 -3.03 14.64
CA ALA A 217 15.50 -3.50 13.55
C ALA A 217 16.09 -2.31 12.76
N ALA A 218 15.30 -1.27 12.48
CA ALA A 218 15.77 -0.04 11.84
C ALA A 218 16.74 0.73 12.75
N ALA A 219 16.47 0.81 14.06
CA ALA A 219 17.38 1.46 15.01
C ALA A 219 18.74 0.76 15.04
N ALA A 220 18.77 -0.57 15.00
CA ALA A 220 20.01 -1.32 14.93
C ALA A 220 20.80 -1.07 13.62
N LEU A 221 20.11 -0.87 12.47
CA LEU A 221 20.78 -0.41 11.24
C LEU A 221 21.30 1.02 11.38
N GLY A 222 20.58 1.88 12.11
CA GLY A 222 21.02 3.24 12.42
C GLY A 222 22.27 3.34 13.26
N GLU A 223 22.56 2.32 14.09
CA GLU A 223 23.79 2.23 14.90
C GLU A 223 24.99 1.70 14.10
N ASP A 224 24.77 1.09 12.95
CA ASP A 224 25.82 0.57 12.06
C ASP A 224 26.38 1.71 11.19
N ASN A 225 27.27 2.51 11.76
CA ASN A 225 27.65 3.80 11.16
C ASN A 225 28.86 3.74 10.21
N GLY A 226 29.65 2.66 10.23
CA GLY A 226 30.78 2.50 9.28
C GLY A 226 31.74 3.70 9.21
N GLY A 227 31.76 4.57 10.24
CA GLY A 227 32.54 5.80 10.28
C GLY A 227 31.78 7.09 9.91
N ALA A 228 30.47 6.99 9.57
CA ALA A 228 29.57 8.13 9.41
C ALA A 228 28.89 8.48 10.75
N ASP A 229 28.25 9.68 10.84
CA ASP A 229 27.54 10.11 12.06
C ASP A 229 26.29 9.27 12.33
N CYS A 230 25.70 8.67 11.28
CA CYS A 230 24.53 7.79 11.35
C CYS A 230 24.69 6.60 10.39
N GLY A 231 24.00 5.49 10.71
CA GLY A 231 24.05 4.27 9.88
C GLY A 231 23.14 4.33 8.65
N ILE A 232 22.08 5.16 8.66
CA ILE A 232 21.09 5.26 7.59
C ILE A 232 21.16 6.64 6.93
N GLU A 233 21.25 6.67 5.59
CA GLU A 233 21.17 7.92 4.84
C GLU A 233 19.72 8.40 4.74
N THR A 234 18.82 7.58 4.19
CA THR A 234 17.39 7.90 4.10
C THR A 234 16.53 6.82 4.74
N LEU A 235 15.69 7.22 5.69
CA LEU A 235 14.65 6.39 6.27
C LEU A 235 13.30 6.82 5.70
N VAL A 236 12.52 5.90 5.16
CA VAL A 236 11.13 6.12 4.75
C VAL A 236 10.19 5.50 5.78
N VAL A 237 9.16 6.24 6.17
CA VAL A 237 8.08 5.76 7.04
C VAL A 237 6.76 5.89 6.28
N PHE A 238 6.19 4.77 5.87
CA PHE A 238 4.94 4.71 5.12
C PHE A 238 3.99 3.68 5.75
N LEU A 239 3.27 4.12 6.77
CA LEU A 239 2.35 3.33 7.58
C LEU A 239 1.03 4.08 7.77
N GLY A 240 -0.04 3.36 8.04
CA GLY A 240 -1.32 3.93 8.42
C GLY A 240 -2.47 3.57 7.50
N ALA A 241 -2.22 3.11 6.26
CA ALA A 241 -3.28 2.71 5.34
C ALA A 241 -4.17 1.59 5.94
N ASN A 242 -3.58 0.62 6.62
CA ASN A 242 -4.31 -0.50 7.23
C ASN A 242 -5.17 -0.10 8.44
N ASN A 243 -5.00 1.12 8.96
CA ASN A 243 -5.90 1.66 9.99
C ASN A 243 -7.28 2.07 9.43
N ALA A 244 -7.44 2.09 8.08
CA ALA A 244 -8.71 2.41 7.41
C ALA A 244 -9.06 1.46 6.24
N LEU A 245 -8.09 0.70 5.70
CA LEU A 245 -8.24 -0.07 4.45
C LEU A 245 -9.36 -1.11 4.50
N LYS A 246 -9.61 -1.73 5.66
CA LYS A 246 -10.67 -2.73 5.82
C LYS A 246 -12.06 -2.20 5.50
N THR A 247 -12.29 -0.89 5.57
CA THR A 247 -13.58 -0.30 5.19
C THR A 247 -13.96 -0.62 3.75
N VAL A 248 -13.01 -0.50 2.83
CA VAL A 248 -13.25 -0.76 1.40
C VAL A 248 -13.08 -2.23 1.02
N THR A 249 -12.25 -3.00 1.75
CA THR A 249 -12.10 -4.43 1.49
C THR A 249 -13.20 -5.27 2.12
N GLU A 250 -13.86 -4.81 3.19
CA GLU A 250 -15.03 -5.47 3.80
C GLU A 250 -16.36 -4.79 3.43
N LEU A 251 -16.32 -3.60 2.83
CA LEU A 251 -17.47 -2.71 2.57
C LEU A 251 -18.29 -2.49 3.84
N LYS A 252 -17.61 -2.07 4.89
CA LYS A 252 -18.17 -1.89 6.22
C LYS A 252 -17.39 -0.87 7.02
N VAL A 253 -18.08 0.01 7.74
CA VAL A 253 -17.48 0.92 8.72
C VAL A 253 -17.68 0.32 10.13
N ALA A 254 -16.58 0.11 10.84
CA ALA A 254 -16.56 -0.32 12.23
C ALA A 254 -15.40 0.42 12.94
N TRP A 255 -15.75 1.44 13.71
CA TRP A 255 -14.79 2.29 14.42
C TRP A 255 -14.06 1.55 15.53
N SER A 256 -12.77 1.86 15.71
CA SER A 256 -11.98 1.30 16.79
C SER A 256 -12.52 1.71 18.17
N GLY A 257 -12.53 0.77 19.12
CA GLY A 257 -12.91 0.99 20.51
C GLY A 257 -11.69 0.99 21.46
N ASP A 258 -11.92 1.04 22.77
CA ASP A 258 -10.89 1.16 23.82
C ASP A 258 -9.83 0.05 23.79
N ASP A 259 -10.17 -1.12 23.23
CA ASP A 259 -9.26 -2.26 23.08
C ASP A 259 -8.51 -2.31 21.74
N TYR A 260 -8.41 -1.18 21.03
CA TYR A 260 -7.71 -1.07 19.75
C TYR A 260 -6.21 -1.48 19.80
N ARG A 261 -5.60 -1.46 20.99
CA ARG A 261 -4.23 -1.92 21.24
C ARG A 261 -4.09 -3.43 21.41
N ASP A 262 -5.19 -4.13 21.65
CA ASP A 262 -5.18 -5.58 21.80
C ASP A 262 -5.06 -6.26 20.43
N LEU A 263 -3.89 -6.86 20.16
CA LEU A 263 -3.59 -7.50 18.87
C LEU A 263 -4.59 -8.61 18.50
N ALA A 264 -5.21 -9.28 19.48
CA ALA A 264 -6.19 -10.33 19.23
C ALA A 264 -7.59 -9.78 18.91
N LYS A 265 -7.88 -8.53 19.30
CA LYS A 265 -9.23 -7.96 19.18
C LYS A 265 -9.35 -6.87 18.12
N LYS A 266 -8.26 -6.12 17.84
CA LYS A 266 -8.29 -4.96 16.95
C LYS A 266 -8.73 -5.31 15.52
N ASN A 267 -8.57 -6.56 15.09
CA ASN A 267 -8.92 -7.02 13.74
C ASN A 267 -10.42 -6.94 13.40
N ARG A 268 -11.30 -6.75 14.40
CA ARG A 268 -12.74 -6.51 14.19
C ARG A 268 -13.07 -5.10 13.71
N TYR A 269 -12.14 -4.16 13.86
CA TYR A 269 -12.29 -2.78 13.44
C TYR A 269 -11.85 -2.61 11.98
N THR A 270 -12.56 -1.77 11.25
CA THR A 270 -12.24 -1.49 9.84
C THR A 270 -11.64 -0.11 9.64
N VAL A 271 -11.89 0.81 10.59
CA VAL A 271 -11.32 2.15 10.62
C VAL A 271 -11.03 2.56 12.06
N TRP A 272 -9.91 3.23 12.28
CA TRP A 272 -9.55 3.73 13.60
C TRP A 272 -10.13 5.12 13.83
N GLN A 273 -10.54 5.39 15.08
CA GLN A 273 -10.87 6.75 15.49
C GLN A 273 -9.61 7.64 15.42
N PRO A 274 -9.72 8.92 15.00
CA PRO A 274 -8.57 9.82 14.90
C PRO A 274 -7.74 9.91 16.19
N ALA A 275 -8.41 9.95 17.35
CA ALA A 275 -7.73 9.96 18.65
C ALA A 275 -6.85 8.72 18.88
N HIS A 276 -7.31 7.52 18.47
CA HIS A 276 -6.54 6.29 18.60
C HIS A 276 -5.36 6.25 17.62
N PHE A 277 -5.58 6.69 16.39
CA PHE A 277 -4.51 6.79 15.41
C PHE A 277 -3.41 7.75 15.88
N THR A 278 -3.77 8.95 16.33
CA THR A 278 -2.84 9.96 16.82
C THR A 278 -2.04 9.47 18.04
N ALA A 279 -2.69 8.71 18.95
CA ALA A 279 -2.00 8.12 20.09
C ALA A 279 -0.94 7.08 19.69
N GLU A 280 -1.21 6.23 18.70
CA GLU A 280 -0.23 5.27 18.18
C GLU A 280 0.82 5.97 17.31
N LEU A 281 0.44 6.98 16.53
CA LEU A 281 1.38 7.79 15.76
C LEU A 281 2.42 8.45 16.66
N ALA A 282 2.04 8.94 17.83
CA ALA A 282 2.99 9.51 18.79
C ALA A 282 4.04 8.48 19.25
N GLU A 283 3.65 7.21 19.45
CA GLU A 283 4.60 6.13 19.77
C GLU A 283 5.52 5.82 18.56
N VAL A 284 4.97 5.81 17.33
CA VAL A 284 5.76 5.65 16.09
C VAL A 284 6.76 6.80 15.94
N VAL A 285 6.32 8.04 16.11
CA VAL A 285 7.20 9.24 16.06
C VAL A 285 8.33 9.13 17.08
N SER A 286 8.01 8.71 18.32
CA SER A 286 9.02 8.49 19.35
C SER A 286 10.02 7.40 18.96
N ALA A 287 9.55 6.29 18.38
CA ALA A 287 10.42 5.22 17.90
C ALA A 287 11.33 5.70 16.76
N VAL A 288 10.80 6.45 15.78
CA VAL A 288 11.58 7.00 14.66
C VAL A 288 12.62 8.02 15.12
N LYS A 289 12.30 8.85 16.12
CA LYS A 289 13.26 9.80 16.72
C LYS A 289 14.51 9.11 17.29
N ASN A 290 14.41 7.83 17.65
CA ASN A 290 15.53 7.02 18.18
C ASN A 290 16.34 6.30 17.08
N ILE A 291 15.93 6.40 15.81
CA ILE A 291 16.66 5.83 14.68
C ILE A 291 17.66 6.86 14.16
N LYS A 292 18.94 6.48 14.09
CA LYS A 292 19.99 7.32 13.53
C LYS A 292 19.94 7.30 12.00
N ALA A 293 19.12 8.16 11.44
CA ALA A 293 18.97 8.41 10.01
C ALA A 293 19.25 9.89 9.71
N ARG A 294 19.97 10.17 8.61
CA ARG A 294 20.29 11.51 8.18
C ARG A 294 19.03 12.25 7.70
N HIS A 295 18.25 11.61 6.86
CA HIS A 295 17.01 12.11 6.29
C HIS A 295 15.86 11.14 6.62
N VAL A 296 14.68 11.69 6.97
CA VAL A 296 13.48 10.86 7.19
C VAL A 296 12.34 11.38 6.31
N ILE A 297 11.76 10.53 5.47
CA ILE A 297 10.61 10.84 4.63
C ILE A 297 9.37 10.17 5.23
N TRP A 298 8.40 10.98 5.65
CA TRP A 298 7.09 10.52 6.08
C TRP A 298 6.10 10.60 4.93
N CYS A 299 5.28 9.56 4.77
CA CYS A 299 4.23 9.52 3.76
C CYS A 299 2.86 9.69 4.41
N THR A 300 1.99 10.47 3.78
CA THR A 300 0.58 10.54 4.17
C THR A 300 -0.17 9.26 3.77
N VAL A 301 -1.25 8.97 4.46
CA VAL A 301 -2.15 7.84 4.18
C VAL A 301 -3.04 8.17 2.99
N PRO A 302 -3.02 7.38 1.90
CA PRO A 302 -3.91 7.61 0.76
C PRO A 302 -5.38 7.40 1.13
N HIS A 303 -6.30 8.16 0.49
CA HIS A 303 -7.73 7.94 0.64
C HIS A 303 -8.12 6.56 0.07
N VAL A 304 -8.46 5.63 0.95
CA VAL A 304 -8.77 4.23 0.56
C VAL A 304 -10.03 4.13 -0.32
N THR A 305 -10.92 5.11 -0.24
CA THR A 305 -12.15 5.21 -1.05
C THR A 305 -11.89 5.56 -2.53
N VAL A 306 -10.66 5.93 -2.89
CA VAL A 306 -10.21 6.11 -4.28
C VAL A 306 -9.80 4.77 -4.91
N ALA A 307 -9.44 3.78 -4.09
CA ALA A 307 -9.02 2.46 -4.55
C ALA A 307 -10.15 1.76 -5.34
N PRO A 308 -9.89 1.27 -6.57
CA PRO A 308 -10.95 0.76 -7.44
C PRO A 308 -11.62 -0.54 -6.95
N ILE A 309 -11.15 -1.15 -5.87
CA ILE A 309 -11.84 -2.29 -5.20
C ILE A 309 -13.21 -1.88 -4.63
N ALA A 310 -13.39 -0.60 -4.32
CA ALA A 310 -14.67 -0.02 -3.93
C ALA A 310 -15.13 0.97 -5.01
N ARG A 311 -15.77 0.45 -6.05
CA ARG A 311 -16.26 1.22 -7.20
C ARG A 311 -17.52 2.00 -6.84
N GLY A 312 -17.55 3.30 -7.13
CA GLY A 312 -18.78 4.10 -7.03
C GLY A 312 -19.86 3.64 -8.01
N VAL A 313 -21.12 3.65 -7.61
CA VAL A 313 -22.29 3.19 -8.39
C VAL A 313 -23.07 4.40 -8.93
N GLY A 314 -23.41 4.35 -10.20
CA GLY A 314 -24.23 5.36 -10.87
C GLY A 314 -23.53 6.71 -11.02
N THR A 315 -24.33 7.78 -10.88
CA THR A 315 -23.86 9.16 -10.89
C THR A 315 -23.61 9.66 -9.47
N LYS A 316 -22.78 10.69 -9.33
CA LYS A 316 -22.50 11.29 -8.01
C LYS A 316 -23.78 11.85 -7.36
N ILE A 317 -23.75 11.98 -6.02
CA ILE A 317 -24.93 12.37 -5.22
C ILE A 317 -25.50 13.74 -5.60
N GLU A 318 -24.64 14.65 -6.07
CA GLU A 318 -25.01 15.99 -6.56
C GLU A 318 -23.88 16.57 -7.42
N LEU A 319 -24.17 17.63 -8.14
CA LEU A 319 -23.19 18.38 -8.93
C LEU A 319 -22.10 18.95 -8.01
N GLY A 320 -20.84 18.75 -8.38
CA GLY A 320 -19.69 19.17 -7.59
C GLY A 320 -19.27 18.21 -6.47
N SER A 321 -20.03 17.16 -6.21
CA SER A 321 -19.65 16.16 -5.21
C SER A 321 -18.57 15.23 -5.73
N ARG A 322 -17.66 14.84 -4.83
CA ARG A 322 -16.68 13.78 -5.09
C ARG A 322 -17.21 12.37 -4.77
N TYR A 323 -18.42 12.25 -4.22
CA TYR A 323 -18.97 10.98 -3.71
C TYR A 323 -20.11 10.44 -4.58
N PHE A 324 -20.16 9.10 -4.69
CA PHE A 324 -21.24 8.34 -5.27
C PHE A 324 -22.25 7.92 -4.18
N PRO A 325 -23.53 7.68 -4.52
CA PRO A 325 -24.53 7.22 -3.56
C PRO A 325 -24.10 5.97 -2.80
N TYR A 326 -23.47 5.03 -3.52
CA TYR A 326 -22.99 3.76 -3.01
C TYR A 326 -21.62 3.41 -3.60
N TYR A 327 -20.86 2.59 -2.88
CA TYR A 327 -19.59 2.01 -3.31
C TYR A 327 -19.67 0.51 -3.13
N THR A 328 -19.48 -0.24 -4.21
CA THR A 328 -19.50 -1.72 -4.21
C THR A 328 -18.33 -2.29 -4.97
N ARG A 329 -18.32 -3.60 -5.18
CA ARG A 329 -17.25 -4.31 -5.88
C ARG A 329 -17.17 -3.91 -7.36
N PRO A 330 -15.94 -3.88 -7.96
CA PRO A 330 -15.77 -3.47 -9.36
C PRO A 330 -16.41 -4.44 -10.37
N TRP A 331 -16.72 -5.67 -9.95
CA TRP A 331 -17.40 -6.68 -10.79
C TRP A 331 -18.92 -6.64 -10.74
N ILE A 332 -19.51 -5.79 -9.90
CA ILE A 332 -20.97 -5.53 -9.90
C ILE A 332 -21.18 -4.29 -10.77
N SER A 333 -21.93 -4.43 -11.88
CA SER A 333 -22.25 -3.30 -12.76
C SER A 333 -23.29 -2.36 -12.13
N ASP A 334 -23.49 -1.17 -12.71
CA ASP A 334 -24.51 -0.25 -12.21
C ASP A 334 -25.93 -0.82 -12.38
N ASP A 335 -26.15 -1.60 -13.45
CA ASP A 335 -27.45 -2.21 -13.75
C ASP A 335 -27.74 -3.43 -12.87
N ASP A 336 -26.70 -4.13 -12.40
CA ASP A 336 -26.83 -5.34 -11.58
C ASP A 336 -26.84 -5.03 -10.08
N PHE A 337 -26.44 -3.81 -9.66
CA PHE A 337 -26.32 -3.45 -8.26
C PHE A 337 -27.69 -3.37 -7.56
N ASP A 338 -27.86 -4.16 -6.50
CA ASP A 338 -29.03 -4.12 -5.60
C ASP A 338 -28.59 -3.72 -4.19
N LYS A 339 -28.96 -2.49 -3.78
CA LYS A 339 -28.61 -1.93 -2.45
C LYS A 339 -29.15 -2.75 -1.27
N ASP A 340 -30.19 -3.59 -1.48
CA ASP A 340 -30.81 -4.38 -0.43
C ASP A 340 -30.15 -5.79 -0.30
N GLN A 341 -29.32 -6.19 -1.28
CA GLN A 341 -28.65 -7.49 -1.33
C GLN A 341 -27.12 -7.39 -1.37
N ASP A 342 -26.58 -6.42 -2.12
CA ASP A 342 -25.14 -6.29 -2.31
C ASP A 342 -24.48 -5.54 -1.16
N LYS A 343 -23.31 -6.04 -0.73
CA LYS A 343 -22.46 -5.30 0.22
C LYS A 343 -22.03 -3.97 -0.41
N HIS A 344 -22.15 -2.89 0.35
CA HIS A 344 -21.76 -1.57 -0.11
C HIS A 344 -21.41 -0.63 1.05
N LEU A 345 -20.74 0.46 0.73
CA LEU A 345 -20.65 1.66 1.57
C LEU A 345 -21.58 2.74 0.99
N THR A 346 -22.19 3.53 1.84
CA THR A 346 -22.93 4.72 1.46
C THR A 346 -22.01 5.92 1.25
N ALA A 347 -22.48 6.98 0.59
CA ALA A 347 -21.76 8.25 0.48
C ALA A 347 -21.35 8.83 1.85
N ALA A 348 -22.23 8.73 2.84
CA ALA A 348 -21.96 9.21 4.21
C ALA A 348 -20.83 8.43 4.88
N GLU A 349 -20.81 7.10 4.74
CA GLU A 349 -19.74 6.25 5.27
C GLU A 349 -18.41 6.51 4.54
N ALA A 350 -18.40 6.58 3.22
CA ALA A 350 -17.21 6.90 2.45
C ALA A 350 -16.61 8.26 2.85
N ARG A 351 -17.47 9.27 3.09
CA ARG A 351 -17.05 10.59 3.57
C ARG A 351 -16.47 10.52 4.97
N ALA A 352 -17.09 9.76 5.88
CA ALA A 352 -16.57 9.61 7.24
C ALA A 352 -15.18 8.96 7.25
N VAL A 353 -14.95 7.98 6.38
CA VAL A 353 -13.63 7.34 6.21
C VAL A 353 -12.61 8.31 5.63
N ASP A 354 -12.97 9.10 4.60
CA ASP A 354 -12.07 10.12 4.04
C ASP A 354 -11.68 11.16 5.11
N TYR A 355 -12.63 11.64 5.90
CA TYR A 355 -12.35 12.58 6.98
C TYR A 355 -11.48 11.97 8.10
N ALA A 356 -11.63 10.67 8.39
CA ALA A 356 -10.72 10.00 9.31
C ALA A 356 -9.28 10.00 8.79
N ILE A 357 -9.11 9.70 7.49
CA ILE A 357 -7.79 9.73 6.84
C ILE A 357 -7.24 11.16 6.78
N ASP A 358 -8.09 12.16 6.56
CA ASP A 358 -7.69 13.57 6.63
C ASP A 358 -7.12 13.91 8.03
N GLU A 359 -7.79 13.49 9.12
CA GLU A 359 -7.28 13.68 10.50
C GLU A 359 -5.96 12.93 10.74
N TYR A 360 -5.79 11.71 10.18
CA TYR A 360 -4.52 10.98 10.25
C TYR A 360 -3.41 11.77 9.57
N ASN A 361 -3.69 12.32 8.40
CA ASN A 361 -2.73 13.05 7.58
C ASN A 361 -2.36 14.41 8.19
N ASP A 362 -3.33 15.11 8.80
CA ASP A 362 -3.07 16.32 9.57
C ASP A 362 -2.11 16.01 10.76
N ALA A 363 -2.34 14.89 11.46
CA ALA A 363 -1.46 14.47 12.56
C ALA A 363 -0.04 14.08 12.08
N ILE A 364 0.09 13.43 10.92
CA ILE A 364 1.40 13.12 10.32
C ILE A 364 2.12 14.40 9.91
N GLU A 365 1.42 15.32 9.25
CA GLU A 365 1.97 16.62 8.85
C GLU A 365 2.47 17.41 10.06
N ASP A 366 1.66 17.50 11.12
CA ASP A 366 2.01 18.17 12.37
C ASP A 366 3.27 17.57 13.02
N ALA A 367 3.39 16.22 13.02
CA ALA A 367 4.56 15.54 13.55
C ALA A 367 5.84 15.88 12.77
N VAL A 368 5.76 15.91 11.43
CA VAL A 368 6.88 16.31 10.58
C VAL A 368 7.23 17.79 10.80
N ARG A 369 6.23 18.67 10.82
CA ARG A 369 6.41 20.11 11.06
C ARG A 369 7.09 20.39 12.40
N GLN A 370 6.62 19.74 13.47
CA GLN A 370 7.22 19.85 14.80
C GLN A 370 8.68 19.36 14.82
N ALA A 371 8.96 18.24 14.16
CA ALA A 371 10.31 17.71 14.09
C ALA A 371 11.26 18.64 13.34
N ARG A 372 10.81 19.25 12.22
CA ARG A 372 11.60 20.21 11.45
C ARG A 372 11.85 21.53 12.20
N THR A 373 10.84 22.00 12.94
CA THR A 373 10.98 23.26 13.69
C THR A 373 11.85 23.08 14.93
N GLY A 374 11.86 21.87 15.52
CA GLY A 374 12.46 21.62 16.81
C GLY A 374 11.72 22.33 17.96
N SER A 375 12.20 22.17 19.16
CA SER A 375 11.66 22.82 20.37
C SER A 375 12.74 23.00 21.42
N ALA A 376 12.42 23.69 22.54
CA ALA A 376 13.36 23.83 23.64
C ALA A 376 13.72 22.44 24.21
N GLY A 377 14.95 21.99 23.93
CA GLY A 377 15.47 20.68 24.34
C GLY A 377 15.39 19.57 23.27
N GLU A 378 14.72 19.78 22.16
CA GLU A 378 14.77 18.91 20.99
C GLU A 378 15.32 19.67 19.76
N PRO A 379 16.44 19.24 19.17
CA PRO A 379 16.97 19.90 17.97
C PRO A 379 16.04 19.67 16.76
N ALA A 380 16.08 20.58 15.81
CA ALA A 380 15.45 20.39 14.50
C ALA A 380 15.99 19.12 13.84
N ARG A 381 15.12 18.45 13.07
CA ARG A 381 15.44 17.19 12.38
C ARG A 381 15.20 17.34 10.89
N ASP A 382 15.97 16.67 10.10
CA ASP A 382 15.82 16.68 8.66
C ASP A 382 14.76 15.67 8.20
N TRP A 383 13.50 16.03 8.48
CA TRP A 383 12.30 15.27 8.15
C TRP A 383 11.55 15.90 6.99
N TYR A 384 10.99 15.10 6.13
CA TYR A 384 10.27 15.48 4.92
C TYR A 384 8.89 14.85 4.90
N LEU A 385 7.92 15.54 4.29
CA LEU A 385 6.59 15.01 4.03
C LEU A 385 6.44 14.68 2.55
N LEU A 386 6.04 13.45 2.22
CA LEU A 386 5.54 13.07 0.90
C LEU A 386 4.03 12.88 0.96
N ASP A 387 3.28 13.80 0.35
CA ASP A 387 1.82 13.76 0.36
C ASP A 387 1.28 12.77 -0.69
N ILE A 388 1.31 11.47 -0.37
CA ILE A 388 0.76 10.40 -1.21
C ILE A 388 -0.76 10.52 -1.36
N ALA A 389 -1.48 11.00 -0.33
CA ALA A 389 -2.92 11.26 -0.44
C ALA A 389 -3.21 12.29 -1.53
N GLY A 390 -2.49 13.42 -1.54
CA GLY A 390 -2.62 14.44 -2.55
C GLY A 390 -2.22 13.97 -3.95
N ILE A 391 -1.19 13.12 -4.07
CA ILE A 391 -0.81 12.51 -5.36
C ILE A 391 -1.93 11.61 -5.87
N LEU A 392 -2.49 10.76 -5.01
CA LEU A 392 -3.58 9.86 -5.40
C LEU A 392 -4.85 10.62 -5.78
N ASP A 393 -5.21 11.67 -5.06
CA ASP A 393 -6.35 12.53 -5.40
C ASP A 393 -6.17 13.19 -6.78
N ARG A 394 -4.95 13.56 -7.16
CA ARG A 394 -4.65 14.12 -8.51
C ARG A 394 -4.66 13.06 -9.62
N LEU A 395 -4.57 11.77 -9.25
CA LEU A 395 -4.70 10.61 -10.15
C LEU A 395 -6.10 10.00 -10.12
N ALA A 396 -7.00 10.44 -9.24
CA ALA A 396 -8.29 9.82 -8.99
C ALA A 396 -9.25 10.01 -10.17
N PHE A 397 -9.30 9.02 -11.07
CA PHE A 397 -10.03 9.10 -12.34
C PHE A 397 -11.52 9.37 -12.11
N ARG A 398 -12.21 8.47 -11.41
CA ARG A 398 -13.66 8.59 -11.17
C ARG A 398 -14.04 9.72 -10.23
N ARG A 399 -13.11 10.19 -9.40
CA ARG A 399 -13.36 11.28 -8.47
C ARG A 399 -13.28 12.65 -9.13
N TYR A 400 -12.24 12.88 -9.97
CA TYR A 400 -11.90 14.21 -10.46
C TYR A 400 -11.51 14.27 -11.95
N ILE A 401 -10.90 13.21 -12.54
CA ILE A 401 -10.43 13.31 -13.93
C ILE A 401 -11.60 13.31 -14.90
N GLU A 402 -12.56 12.39 -14.73
CA GLU A 402 -13.73 12.29 -15.60
C GLU A 402 -14.83 13.31 -15.27
N ASP A 403 -14.75 14.01 -14.13
CA ASP A 403 -15.77 14.93 -13.65
C ASP A 403 -15.15 16.26 -13.23
N GLU A 404 -15.24 17.25 -14.11
CA GLU A 404 -14.62 18.57 -13.89
C GLU A 404 -15.34 19.39 -12.82
N ASP A 405 -16.64 19.20 -12.64
CA ASP A 405 -17.43 19.92 -11.66
C ASP A 405 -17.08 19.52 -10.21
N ALA A 406 -16.54 18.30 -10.02
CA ALA A 406 -16.13 17.81 -8.71
C ALA A 406 -14.73 18.29 -8.28
N ARG A 407 -13.98 18.96 -9.15
CA ARG A 407 -12.61 19.39 -8.89
C ARG A 407 -12.57 20.54 -7.89
N PRO A 408 -11.92 20.39 -6.73
CA PRO A 408 -11.72 21.51 -5.82
C PRO A 408 -10.72 22.54 -6.42
N PRO A 409 -10.71 23.79 -5.92
CA PRO A 409 -9.86 24.86 -6.48
C PRO A 409 -8.36 24.54 -6.56
N TRP A 410 -7.84 23.72 -5.66
CA TRP A 410 -6.43 23.30 -5.64
C TRP A 410 -6.12 22.20 -6.65
N TRP A 411 -7.12 21.51 -7.21
CA TRP A 411 -6.88 20.31 -7.99
C TRP A 411 -6.30 20.61 -9.38
N THR A 412 -5.23 19.92 -9.67
CA THR A 412 -4.63 19.82 -11.00
C THR A 412 -4.26 18.37 -11.26
N PRO A 413 -4.36 17.84 -12.49
CA PRO A 413 -3.99 16.46 -12.77
C PRO A 413 -2.50 16.23 -12.44
N TYR A 414 -2.19 15.05 -11.92
CA TYR A 414 -0.80 14.65 -11.69
C TYR A 414 -0.06 14.57 -13.04
N PRO A 415 1.10 15.23 -13.18
CA PRO A 415 1.89 15.19 -14.41
C PRO A 415 2.58 13.83 -14.53
N LEU A 416 1.94 12.90 -15.23
CA LEU A 416 2.54 11.57 -15.45
C LEU A 416 3.93 11.70 -16.10
N PRO A 417 4.91 10.89 -15.66
CA PRO A 417 6.18 10.75 -16.35
C PRO A 417 5.99 10.52 -17.86
N ALA A 418 6.80 11.17 -18.68
CA ALA A 418 6.60 11.20 -20.14
C ALA A 418 6.46 9.80 -20.78
N ARG A 419 7.17 8.80 -20.24
CA ARG A 419 7.08 7.41 -20.72
C ARG A 419 5.72 6.79 -20.42
N LEU A 420 5.10 7.11 -19.28
CA LEU A 420 3.75 6.64 -18.92
C LEU A 420 2.69 7.40 -19.72
N ALA A 421 2.82 8.70 -19.88
CA ALA A 421 1.92 9.52 -20.68
C ALA A 421 1.89 9.13 -22.16
N ALA A 422 2.96 8.49 -22.67
CA ALA A 422 3.05 7.99 -24.04
C ALA A 422 2.35 6.63 -24.25
N LEU A 423 1.99 5.90 -23.20
CA LEU A 423 1.29 4.62 -23.33
C LEU A 423 -0.13 4.82 -23.88
N ARG A 424 -0.65 3.82 -24.59
CA ARG A 424 -2.00 3.82 -25.12
C ARG A 424 -2.71 2.51 -24.77
N PRO A 425 -3.84 2.58 -24.05
CA PRO A 425 -4.37 3.75 -23.37
C PRO A 425 -3.44 4.30 -22.29
N VAL A 426 -3.56 5.59 -21.94
CA VAL A 426 -2.82 6.18 -20.82
C VAL A 426 -3.22 5.46 -19.53
N PRO A 427 -2.27 5.08 -18.64
CA PRO A 427 -2.62 4.46 -17.37
C PRO A 427 -3.43 5.39 -16.47
N ASP A 428 -4.44 4.86 -15.83
CA ASP A 428 -5.31 5.59 -14.91
C ASP A 428 -5.64 4.77 -13.64
N SER A 429 -6.36 5.35 -12.69
CA SER A 429 -6.67 4.75 -11.40
C SER A 429 -7.95 3.89 -11.39
N ARG A 430 -8.55 3.58 -12.53
CA ARG A 430 -9.67 2.63 -12.62
C ARG A 430 -9.20 1.19 -12.40
N PHE A 431 -10.15 0.30 -12.18
CA PHE A 431 -9.84 -1.13 -12.16
C PHE A 431 -9.29 -1.58 -13.52
N THR A 432 -8.24 -2.39 -13.50
CA THR A 432 -7.58 -2.83 -14.74
C THR A 432 -8.43 -3.83 -15.50
N VAL A 433 -8.75 -3.50 -16.77
CA VAL A 433 -9.56 -4.33 -17.66
C VAL A 433 -8.82 -4.56 -18.98
N GLY A 434 -8.85 -5.80 -19.47
CA GLY A 434 -8.33 -6.17 -20.80
C GLY A 434 -9.23 -5.67 -21.94
N ASP A 435 -8.68 -5.56 -23.15
CA ASP A 435 -9.41 -5.13 -24.36
C ASP A 435 -9.99 -6.31 -25.18
N GLY A 436 -9.80 -7.56 -24.73
CA GLY A 436 -10.18 -8.77 -25.42
C GLY A 436 -9.27 -9.13 -26.60
N ARG A 437 -8.16 -8.40 -26.81
CA ARG A 437 -7.22 -8.58 -27.92
C ARG A 437 -5.77 -8.72 -27.48
N GLY A 438 -5.56 -8.87 -26.16
CA GLY A 438 -4.25 -9.01 -25.55
C GLY A 438 -3.69 -7.71 -24.96
N GLY A 439 -4.38 -6.58 -25.14
CA GLY A 439 -4.04 -5.28 -24.61
C GLY A 439 -4.88 -4.89 -23.37
N ARG A 440 -4.63 -3.67 -22.87
CA ARG A 440 -5.37 -3.05 -21.78
C ARG A 440 -6.38 -2.05 -22.33
N LYS A 441 -7.61 -2.08 -21.81
CA LYS A 441 -8.69 -1.14 -22.15
C LYS A 441 -8.65 0.11 -21.24
N GLU A 442 -8.49 -0.10 -19.93
CA GLU A 442 -8.51 0.95 -18.90
C GLU A 442 -7.74 0.51 -17.64
N GLY A 443 -7.52 1.41 -16.69
CA GLY A 443 -6.78 1.13 -15.47
C GLY A 443 -5.25 1.17 -15.68
N GLY A 444 -4.52 0.34 -14.97
CA GLY A 444 -3.07 0.14 -15.12
C GLY A 444 -2.21 0.83 -14.05
N LEU A 445 -2.78 1.68 -13.18
CA LEU A 445 -2.08 2.17 -11.98
C LEU A 445 -2.31 1.29 -10.77
N PHE A 446 -3.48 0.63 -10.69
CA PHE A 446 -3.79 -0.36 -9.66
C PHE A 446 -3.71 -1.79 -10.23
N SER A 447 -3.20 -2.69 -9.40
CA SER A 447 -3.12 -4.11 -9.71
C SER A 447 -4.49 -4.80 -9.57
N LEU A 448 -4.56 -6.10 -9.83
CA LEU A 448 -5.83 -6.84 -9.92
C LEU A 448 -6.58 -7.00 -8.59
N ASP A 449 -5.93 -6.71 -7.47
CA ASP A 449 -6.62 -6.63 -6.18
C ASP A 449 -7.39 -5.31 -6.00
N GLY A 450 -7.21 -4.35 -6.91
CA GLY A 450 -7.89 -3.06 -6.89
C GLY A 450 -7.51 -2.15 -5.72
N VAL A 451 -6.42 -2.45 -5.00
CA VAL A 451 -5.92 -1.71 -3.83
C VAL A 451 -4.47 -1.26 -4.03
N HIS A 452 -3.62 -2.18 -4.46
CA HIS A 452 -2.18 -1.95 -4.52
C HIS A 452 -1.73 -1.48 -5.91
N PRO A 453 -0.67 -0.67 -5.97
CA PRO A 453 -0.13 -0.21 -7.25
C PRO A 453 0.38 -1.36 -8.13
N THR A 454 0.34 -1.16 -9.44
CA THR A 454 1.13 -1.94 -10.39
C THR A 454 2.61 -1.56 -10.28
N THR A 455 3.48 -2.25 -11.02
CA THR A 455 4.91 -1.91 -11.06
C THR A 455 5.16 -0.46 -11.49
N ILE A 456 4.41 0.06 -12.48
CA ILE A 456 4.54 1.48 -12.87
C ILE A 456 3.95 2.44 -11.83
N GLY A 457 2.92 2.03 -11.09
CA GLY A 457 2.38 2.79 -9.96
C GLY A 457 3.41 2.93 -8.84
N TYR A 458 4.12 1.84 -8.48
CA TYR A 458 5.27 1.92 -7.57
C TYR A 458 6.39 2.79 -8.11
N GLY A 459 6.59 2.83 -9.43
CA GLY A 459 7.53 3.73 -10.09
C GLY A 459 7.20 5.21 -9.86
N ILE A 460 5.91 5.59 -9.85
CA ILE A 460 5.47 6.96 -9.53
C ILE A 460 5.86 7.31 -8.08
N ILE A 461 5.54 6.45 -7.12
CA ILE A 461 5.91 6.64 -5.71
C ILE A 461 7.44 6.78 -5.58
N ALA A 462 8.20 5.91 -6.24
CA ALA A 462 9.66 5.96 -6.22
C ALA A 462 10.21 7.26 -6.83
N GLN A 463 9.59 7.79 -7.90
CA GLN A 463 10.00 9.06 -8.50
C GLN A 463 9.83 10.23 -7.54
N GLU A 464 8.68 10.31 -6.85
CA GLU A 464 8.43 11.41 -5.91
C GLU A 464 9.37 11.35 -4.70
N MET A 465 9.63 10.15 -4.18
CA MET A 465 10.65 9.97 -3.13
C MET A 465 12.05 10.33 -3.61
N THR A 466 12.43 9.94 -4.83
CA THR A 466 13.70 10.33 -5.44
C THR A 466 13.85 11.84 -5.53
N ASN A 467 12.76 12.55 -5.87
CA ASN A 467 12.76 14.02 -5.92
C ASN A 467 13.07 14.64 -4.55
N ILE A 468 12.46 14.12 -3.47
CA ILE A 468 12.72 14.56 -2.09
C ILE A 468 14.15 14.20 -1.66
N MET A 469 14.60 12.99 -1.91
CA MET A 469 15.97 12.56 -1.57
C MET A 469 17.01 13.45 -2.22
N ARG A 470 16.80 13.83 -3.49
CA ARG A 470 17.67 14.78 -4.19
C ARG A 470 17.63 16.18 -3.58
N MET A 471 16.45 16.67 -3.20
CA MET A 471 16.29 17.93 -2.47
C MET A 471 17.08 17.88 -1.15
N ALA A 472 17.10 16.74 -0.47
CA ALA A 472 17.87 16.48 0.74
C ALA A 472 19.38 16.31 0.49
N GLY A 473 19.85 16.37 -0.76
CA GLY A 473 21.27 16.26 -1.11
C GLY A 473 21.79 14.84 -1.28
N VAL A 474 20.90 13.83 -1.33
CA VAL A 474 21.31 12.44 -1.57
C VAL A 474 21.86 12.31 -3.00
N GLU A 475 23.08 11.76 -3.12
CA GLU A 475 23.70 11.50 -4.40
C GLU A 475 23.17 10.23 -5.05
N PHE A 476 22.77 10.32 -6.30
CA PHE A 476 22.38 9.17 -7.13
C PHE A 476 23.51 8.83 -8.09
N ARG A 477 23.88 7.55 -8.14
CA ARG A 477 24.96 7.05 -8.99
C ARG A 477 24.48 5.92 -9.89
N THR A 478 25.15 5.76 -11.03
CA THR A 478 24.97 4.55 -11.83
C THR A 478 25.61 3.35 -11.12
N PRO A 479 25.30 2.09 -11.52
CA PRO A 479 25.98 0.92 -10.99
C PRO A 479 27.51 0.92 -11.20
N LEU A 480 28.03 1.76 -12.10
CA LEU A 480 29.45 1.97 -12.33
C LEU A 480 30.07 3.07 -11.45
N GLY A 481 29.28 3.66 -10.52
CA GLY A 481 29.74 4.67 -9.58
C GLY A 481 29.75 6.11 -10.14
N THR A 482 29.32 6.33 -11.38
CA THR A 482 29.23 7.67 -11.99
C THR A 482 28.00 8.39 -11.46
N ALA A 483 28.14 9.66 -11.06
CA ALA A 483 27.01 10.49 -10.65
C ALA A 483 25.93 10.57 -11.76
N ARG A 484 24.68 10.45 -11.40
CA ARG A 484 23.56 10.60 -12.34
C ARG A 484 23.28 12.08 -12.61
N PRO A 485 22.91 12.45 -13.84
CA PRO A 485 22.55 13.82 -14.16
C PRO A 485 21.25 14.22 -13.44
N ASP A 486 21.13 15.51 -13.17
CA ASP A 486 19.95 16.14 -12.58
C ASP A 486 18.99 16.62 -13.70
N PRO A 487 17.65 16.40 -13.61
CA PRO A 487 16.96 15.62 -12.58
C PRO A 487 17.13 14.11 -12.74
N VAL A 488 17.19 13.37 -11.61
CA VAL A 488 17.21 11.91 -11.63
C VAL A 488 15.80 11.40 -11.95
N ALA A 489 15.64 10.72 -13.07
CA ALA A 489 14.39 10.08 -13.44
C ALA A 489 14.46 8.56 -13.18
N VAL A 490 13.38 8.00 -12.66
CA VAL A 490 13.19 6.55 -12.56
C VAL A 490 13.18 5.93 -13.96
N ASP A 491 13.82 4.78 -14.13
CA ASP A 491 13.83 4.04 -15.41
C ASP A 491 12.44 3.41 -15.68
N PHE A 492 11.50 4.24 -16.13
CA PHE A 492 10.16 3.77 -16.48
C PHE A 492 10.15 2.81 -17.67
N ASP A 493 11.13 2.84 -18.54
CA ASP A 493 11.25 1.84 -19.61
C ASP A 493 11.50 0.44 -19.05
N ARG A 494 12.36 0.33 -18.02
CA ARG A 494 12.58 -0.92 -17.28
C ARG A 494 11.29 -1.37 -16.60
N LEU A 495 10.59 -0.47 -15.91
CA LEU A 495 9.36 -0.80 -15.18
C LEU A 495 8.24 -1.24 -16.14
N ILE A 496 8.01 -0.52 -17.25
CA ILE A 496 7.02 -0.90 -18.26
C ILE A 496 7.32 -2.29 -18.84
N ARG A 497 8.59 -2.62 -19.09
CA ARG A 497 8.96 -3.96 -19.57
C ARG A 497 8.66 -5.07 -18.56
N ARG A 498 8.70 -4.77 -17.26
CA ARG A 498 8.43 -5.72 -16.17
C ARG A 498 6.97 -5.73 -15.72
N ASP A 499 6.20 -4.71 -16.08
CA ASP A 499 4.78 -4.60 -15.72
C ASP A 499 3.92 -5.41 -16.69
N THR A 500 3.52 -6.58 -16.26
CA THR A 500 2.71 -7.50 -17.07
C THR A 500 1.28 -7.01 -17.23
N LEU A 501 0.73 -6.28 -16.25
CA LEU A 501 -0.64 -5.76 -16.29
C LEU A 501 -0.79 -4.59 -17.25
N VAL A 502 0.24 -3.76 -17.39
CA VAL A 502 0.20 -2.62 -18.31
C VAL A 502 0.37 -3.06 -19.77
N ARG A 503 1.18 -4.10 -20.00
CA ARG A 503 1.49 -4.59 -21.35
C ARG A 503 0.50 -5.62 -21.88
N THR A 504 0.20 -6.62 -21.08
CA THR A 504 -0.58 -7.80 -21.46
C THR A 504 -1.40 -8.30 -20.29
N PRO A 505 -2.39 -7.52 -19.79
CA PRO A 505 -3.23 -7.96 -18.69
C PRO A 505 -3.98 -9.23 -19.08
N PRO A 506 -4.35 -10.09 -18.13
CA PRO A 506 -5.21 -11.24 -18.41
C PRO A 506 -6.51 -10.79 -19.10
N GLN A 507 -6.86 -11.42 -20.21
CA GLN A 507 -8.02 -11.06 -21.03
C GLN A 507 -9.32 -11.65 -20.51
N LEU A 508 -9.26 -12.67 -19.69
CA LEU A 508 -10.40 -13.16 -18.91
C LEU A 508 -11.06 -12.06 -18.08
N LEU A 509 -10.33 -10.99 -17.73
CA LEU A 509 -10.88 -9.80 -17.05
C LEU A 509 -11.96 -9.05 -17.84
N THR A 510 -12.10 -9.26 -19.15
CA THR A 510 -13.20 -8.66 -19.93
C THR A 510 -14.56 -9.30 -19.63
N LYS A 511 -14.56 -10.56 -19.16
CA LYS A 511 -15.74 -11.31 -18.72
C LYS A 511 -15.52 -12.03 -17.38
N GLY A 512 -14.30 -12.13 -16.92
CA GLY A 512 -13.88 -12.82 -15.71
C GLY A 512 -14.05 -12.01 -14.43
N VAL A 513 -14.63 -10.82 -14.56
CA VAL A 513 -15.18 -10.06 -13.44
C VAL A 513 -16.20 -10.91 -12.70
N GLU A 514 -16.99 -11.73 -13.42
CA GLU A 514 -17.89 -12.73 -12.85
C GLU A 514 -17.17 -13.81 -12.03
N ILE A 515 -15.96 -14.23 -12.45
CA ILE A 515 -15.14 -15.22 -11.71
C ILE A 515 -14.62 -14.61 -10.41
N LEU A 516 -14.19 -13.33 -10.42
CA LEU A 516 -13.77 -12.64 -9.21
C LEU A 516 -14.96 -12.44 -8.26
N GLY A 517 -16.15 -12.13 -8.79
CA GLY A 517 -17.38 -12.04 -8.01
C GLY A 517 -17.73 -13.39 -7.37
N TRP A 518 -17.70 -14.45 -8.15
CA TRP A 518 -17.94 -15.80 -7.61
C TRP A 518 -16.87 -16.20 -6.57
N ALA A 519 -15.60 -15.88 -6.79
CA ALA A 519 -14.53 -16.16 -5.84
C ALA A 519 -14.73 -15.36 -4.54
N ASP A 520 -15.23 -14.11 -4.62
CA ASP A 520 -15.54 -13.32 -3.44
C ASP A 520 -16.74 -13.90 -2.68
N ASP A 521 -17.82 -14.26 -3.40
CA ASP A 521 -19.04 -14.82 -2.82
C ASP A 521 -18.82 -16.20 -2.19
N THR A 522 -18.01 -17.06 -2.84
CA THR A 522 -17.82 -18.45 -2.42
C THR A 522 -16.64 -18.63 -1.47
N LEU A 523 -15.57 -17.86 -1.66
CA LEU A 523 -14.29 -18.05 -0.97
C LEU A 523 -13.93 -16.89 -0.04
N ASP A 524 -14.73 -15.80 0.00
CA ASP A 524 -14.40 -14.57 0.73
C ASP A 524 -12.96 -14.08 0.44
N TRP A 525 -12.49 -14.24 -0.83
CA TRP A 525 -11.07 -14.05 -1.15
C TRP A 525 -10.58 -12.62 -0.87
N VAL A 526 -11.43 -11.61 -1.14
CA VAL A 526 -11.08 -10.20 -0.83
C VAL A 526 -10.83 -10.06 0.66
N LYS A 527 -11.71 -10.59 1.49
CA LYS A 527 -11.59 -10.52 2.93
C LYS A 527 -10.39 -11.31 3.45
N LYS A 528 -10.15 -12.50 2.93
CA LYS A 528 -9.06 -13.38 3.37
C LYS A 528 -7.70 -12.90 2.87
N THR A 529 -7.64 -12.30 1.68
CA THR A 529 -6.39 -11.86 1.05
C THR A 529 -6.04 -10.42 1.40
N LEU A 530 -7.02 -9.52 1.47
CA LEU A 530 -6.79 -8.08 1.64
C LEU A 530 -7.18 -7.55 3.03
N SER A 531 -8.06 -8.23 3.78
CA SER A 531 -8.42 -7.80 5.14
C SER A 531 -7.47 -8.35 6.21
N PHE A 532 -6.48 -9.15 5.83
CA PHE A 532 -5.36 -9.62 6.66
C PHE A 532 -5.79 -10.09 8.06
N ARG A 533 -6.75 -11.00 8.13
CA ARG A 533 -7.12 -11.62 9.40
C ARG A 533 -6.02 -12.59 9.85
N ALA A 534 -5.47 -12.33 11.03
CA ALA A 534 -4.61 -13.26 11.75
C ALA A 534 -5.41 -14.45 12.26
#